data_b6e81e63fd6770390ad1bf29c5edee6b
#
_entry.id   b6e81e63fd6770390ad1bf29c5edee6b
#
_cell.length_a   1.000
_cell.length_b   1.000
_cell.length_c   1.000
_cell.angle_alpha   90.00
_cell.angle_beta   90.00
_cell.angle_gamma   90.00
#
_symmetry.space_group_name_H-M   'P 1'
#
loop_
_entity.id
_entity.type
_entity.pdbx_description
1 polymer ?
#
loop_
_entity_poly.entity_id
_entity_poly.type
_entity_poly.pdbx_seq_one_letter_code
_entity_poly.pdbx_strand_id
1 'polypeptide(L)'
;YTTMAKTGDNVTLSITSSEVIQTPTIMIAGQNATETGSGTSWSGAYTMASNSEGTVSLRVDFSDLAGNAGTRVTSTTNSSAVQFDRTSPTLNEITPVSTPTSDNESYYTFSSDEAGTIAYGGNCSSLTTAATATNNTIRFNAMADGTHDNCTITVTDNASNTSNPLDVTDFTIGAVKPALVQVTPVPTPSNDNTSSYTFYSTLSGAIAYGGSCSSDNNTAVADNNTITFNALADNTYSNCTLRVTSPDSSGVASDNLTVSSFTIDTNAPTLDNVSIASSNTVSTLAKTGDRITLSITSAGAIQTPIVSIAGQDAAVTGSDNITWSATYTMKD
;
A
#
# COMPACT_ATOMS: atom_id res chain seq x y z
N TYR A 1 -11.79 -24.31 40.57
CA TYR A 1 -12.20 -24.08 39.18
C TYR A 1 -12.95 -22.74 39.10
N THR A 2 -12.55 -21.88 38.16
CA THR A 2 -13.27 -20.65 37.88
C THR A 2 -14.06 -20.86 36.60
N THR A 3 -15.36 -20.58 36.64
CA THR A 3 -16.24 -20.58 35.46
C THR A 3 -16.66 -19.17 35.14
N MET A 4 -16.98 -18.89 33.88
CA MET A 4 -17.52 -17.59 33.44
C MET A 4 -19.04 -17.66 33.43
N ALA A 5 -19.69 -16.54 33.66
CA ALA A 5 -21.12 -16.36 33.50
C ALA A 5 -21.41 -14.99 32.89
N LYS A 6 -22.42 -14.90 32.06
CA LYS A 6 -22.93 -13.64 31.48
C LYS A 6 -24.36 -13.35 31.92
N THR A 7 -24.88 -12.23 31.46
CA THR A 7 -26.30 -11.90 31.69
C THR A 7 -27.22 -13.01 31.14
N GLY A 8 -28.15 -13.46 31.98
CA GLY A 8 -29.06 -14.53 31.69
C GLY A 8 -28.62 -15.93 32.15
N ASP A 9 -27.34 -16.09 32.50
CA ASP A 9 -26.85 -17.36 33.02
C ASP A 9 -27.31 -17.59 34.45
N ASN A 10 -27.53 -18.88 34.80
CA ASN A 10 -27.95 -19.26 36.13
C ASN A 10 -26.77 -19.75 36.95
N VAL A 11 -26.45 -19.04 38.00
CA VAL A 11 -25.40 -19.42 38.97
C VAL A 11 -26.06 -20.18 40.11
N THR A 12 -25.52 -21.39 40.40
CA THR A 12 -26.06 -22.27 41.43
C THR A 12 -25.01 -22.54 42.50
N LEU A 13 -25.38 -22.36 43.76
CA LEU A 13 -24.57 -22.68 44.93
C LEU A 13 -25.17 -23.93 45.63
N SER A 14 -24.41 -24.98 45.74
CA SER A 14 -24.81 -26.19 46.47
C SER A 14 -24.22 -26.21 47.88
N ILE A 15 -25.02 -26.59 48.85
CA ILE A 15 -24.71 -26.61 50.30
C ILE A 15 -24.97 -27.99 50.87
N THR A 16 -24.05 -28.46 51.67
CA THR A 16 -24.27 -29.67 52.52
C THR A 16 -23.86 -29.31 53.95
N SER A 17 -24.75 -29.55 54.89
CA SER A 17 -24.56 -29.32 56.32
C SER A 17 -24.30 -30.66 57.07
N SER A 18 -23.66 -30.59 58.25
CA SER A 18 -23.38 -31.73 59.09
C SER A 18 -24.62 -32.28 59.82
N GLU A 19 -25.68 -31.45 59.89
CA GLU A 19 -26.98 -31.78 60.52
C GLU A 19 -28.12 -31.12 59.77
N VAL A 20 -29.33 -31.52 60.08
CA VAL A 20 -30.57 -30.95 59.49
C VAL A 20 -30.67 -29.44 59.87
N ILE A 21 -30.82 -28.57 58.89
CA ILE A 21 -30.94 -27.14 59.07
C ILE A 21 -32.33 -26.64 58.65
N GLN A 22 -32.75 -25.48 59.14
CA GLN A 22 -33.86 -24.71 58.61
C GLN A 22 -33.53 -24.24 57.20
N THR A 23 -34.51 -23.76 56.44
CA THR A 23 -34.27 -23.17 55.11
C THR A 23 -33.21 -22.05 55.23
N PRO A 24 -32.04 -22.24 54.62
CA PRO A 24 -31.01 -21.23 54.70
C PRO A 24 -31.35 -20.00 53.89
N THR A 25 -30.82 -18.86 54.23
CA THR A 25 -30.84 -17.68 53.35
C THR A 25 -29.57 -17.70 52.49
N ILE A 26 -29.73 -17.81 51.21
CA ILE A 26 -28.64 -17.85 50.24
C ILE A 26 -28.66 -16.57 49.40
N MET A 27 -27.52 -15.86 49.37
CA MET A 27 -27.33 -14.74 48.46
C MET A 27 -26.22 -15.02 47.47
N ILE A 28 -26.46 -14.71 46.21
CA ILE A 28 -25.53 -14.81 45.09
C ILE A 28 -25.48 -13.44 44.41
N ALA A 29 -24.26 -12.90 44.19
CA ALA A 29 -24.06 -11.54 43.64
C ALA A 29 -24.80 -10.44 44.41
N GLY A 30 -24.95 -10.60 45.76
CA GLY A 30 -25.64 -9.65 46.62
C GLY A 30 -27.20 -9.74 46.50
N GLN A 31 -27.76 -10.70 45.77
CA GLN A 31 -29.20 -10.89 45.58
C GLN A 31 -29.66 -12.21 46.22
N ASN A 32 -30.90 -12.22 46.67
CA ASN A 32 -31.49 -13.46 47.22
C ASN A 32 -31.61 -14.53 46.10
N ALA A 33 -31.06 -15.68 46.36
CA ALA A 33 -31.25 -16.85 45.48
C ALA A 33 -32.56 -17.53 45.73
N THR A 34 -33.05 -18.31 44.76
CA THR A 34 -34.16 -19.21 44.95
C THR A 34 -33.65 -20.51 45.58
N GLU A 35 -34.01 -20.75 46.86
CA GLU A 35 -33.56 -21.91 47.59
C GLU A 35 -34.43 -23.14 47.27
N THR A 36 -33.79 -24.27 47.14
CA THR A 36 -34.39 -25.60 47.00
C THR A 36 -33.61 -26.62 47.80
N GLY A 37 -34.30 -27.58 48.36
CA GLY A 37 -33.64 -28.65 49.14
C GLY A 37 -34.37 -28.97 50.43
N SER A 38 -33.81 -29.85 51.23
CA SER A 38 -34.35 -30.22 52.54
C SER A 38 -33.27 -30.94 53.37
N GLY A 39 -33.46 -30.96 54.69
CA GLY A 39 -32.55 -31.69 55.58
C GLY A 39 -31.16 -31.11 55.60
N THR A 40 -30.19 -31.88 55.14
CA THR A 40 -28.77 -31.51 55.11
C THR A 40 -28.30 -31.01 53.74
N SER A 41 -29.15 -31.04 52.69
CA SER A 41 -28.74 -30.72 51.32
C SER A 41 -29.65 -29.61 50.74
N TRP A 42 -29.02 -28.50 50.42
CA TRP A 42 -29.69 -27.30 49.89
C TRP A 42 -28.98 -26.76 48.67
N SER A 43 -29.71 -26.05 47.84
CA SER A 43 -29.16 -25.31 46.68
C SER A 43 -29.84 -23.96 46.57
N GLY A 44 -29.04 -22.95 46.25
CA GLY A 44 -29.56 -21.60 45.86
C GLY A 44 -29.20 -21.33 44.43
N ALA A 45 -30.16 -20.83 43.64
CA ALA A 45 -29.96 -20.45 42.26
C ALA A 45 -30.34 -18.99 42.04
N TYR A 46 -29.51 -18.28 41.26
CA TYR A 46 -29.77 -16.89 40.85
C TYR A 46 -29.41 -16.69 39.39
N THR A 47 -30.32 -16.09 38.61
CA THR A 47 -30.11 -15.71 37.24
C THR A 47 -29.41 -14.35 37.18
N MET A 48 -28.19 -14.32 36.63
CA MET A 48 -27.36 -13.09 36.53
C MET A 48 -28.05 -12.05 35.65
N ALA A 49 -28.07 -10.81 36.12
CA ALA A 49 -28.71 -9.70 35.43
C ALA A 49 -27.73 -8.48 35.34
N SER A 50 -28.10 -7.33 35.87
CA SER A 50 -27.28 -6.11 35.88
C SER A 50 -26.36 -6.04 37.10
N ASN A 51 -25.80 -7.16 37.50
CA ASN A 51 -24.86 -7.24 38.63
C ASN A 51 -23.51 -6.57 38.27
N SER A 52 -22.70 -6.26 39.28
CA SER A 52 -21.32 -5.82 39.07
C SER A 52 -20.48 -6.97 38.50
N GLU A 53 -19.65 -6.66 37.52
CA GLU A 53 -18.70 -7.61 36.94
C GLU A 53 -17.60 -8.00 37.91
N GLY A 54 -16.98 -9.13 37.66
CA GLY A 54 -15.94 -9.71 38.50
C GLY A 54 -16.40 -10.95 39.25
N THR A 55 -15.70 -11.30 40.31
CA THR A 55 -16.00 -12.50 41.09
C THR A 55 -17.38 -12.41 41.76
N VAL A 56 -18.23 -13.38 41.48
CA VAL A 56 -19.57 -13.47 42.05
C VAL A 56 -19.47 -13.70 43.55
N SER A 57 -19.95 -12.75 44.34
CA SER A 57 -20.00 -12.88 45.79
C SER A 57 -21.07 -13.85 46.23
N LEU A 58 -20.83 -14.59 47.30
CA LEU A 58 -21.82 -15.46 47.90
C LEU A 58 -21.94 -15.18 49.41
N ARG A 59 -23.12 -15.47 49.96
CA ARG A 59 -23.39 -15.44 51.38
C ARG A 59 -24.42 -16.47 51.73
N VAL A 60 -24.16 -17.26 52.79
CA VAL A 60 -25.10 -18.20 53.33
C VAL A 60 -25.26 -17.98 54.84
N ASP A 61 -26.49 -17.70 55.28
CA ASP A 61 -26.87 -17.67 56.67
C ASP A 61 -27.79 -18.87 56.92
N PHE A 62 -27.56 -19.61 57.99
CA PHE A 62 -28.31 -20.83 58.31
C PHE A 62 -28.41 -21.05 59.80
N SER A 63 -29.37 -21.84 60.23
CA SER A 63 -29.55 -22.28 61.63
C SER A 63 -29.98 -23.76 61.68
N ASP A 64 -29.76 -24.40 62.79
CA ASP A 64 -30.31 -25.74 63.06
C ASP A 64 -31.84 -25.68 63.36
N LEU A 65 -32.47 -26.81 63.54
CA LEU A 65 -33.90 -26.86 63.83
C LEU A 65 -34.26 -26.27 65.21
N ALA A 66 -33.27 -26.17 66.14
CA ALA A 66 -33.47 -25.54 67.46
C ALA A 66 -33.32 -24.01 67.41
N GLY A 67 -32.88 -23.41 66.26
CA GLY A 67 -32.68 -21.99 66.05
C GLY A 67 -31.28 -21.50 66.38
N ASN A 68 -30.29 -22.41 66.63
CA ASN A 68 -28.91 -22.01 66.81
C ASN A 68 -28.32 -21.59 65.47
N ALA A 69 -27.80 -20.35 65.37
CA ALA A 69 -27.21 -19.82 64.16
C ALA A 69 -25.86 -20.42 63.88
N GLY A 70 -25.68 -20.91 62.66
CA GLY A 70 -24.35 -21.32 62.16
C GLY A 70 -23.48 -20.12 61.80
N THR A 71 -22.19 -20.40 61.65
CA THR A 71 -21.26 -19.35 61.19
C THR A 71 -21.54 -19.00 59.73
N ARG A 72 -21.72 -17.73 59.41
CA ARG A 72 -21.92 -17.25 58.04
C ARG A 72 -20.84 -17.74 57.11
N VAL A 73 -21.20 -18.19 55.95
CA VAL A 73 -20.27 -18.61 54.89
C VAL A 73 -20.28 -17.56 53.76
N THR A 74 -19.08 -17.16 53.32
CA THR A 74 -18.88 -16.17 52.24
C THR A 74 -17.89 -16.63 51.20
N SER A 75 -17.45 -17.88 51.26
CA SER A 75 -16.54 -18.52 50.28
C SER A 75 -16.88 -20.00 50.14
N THR A 76 -16.56 -20.58 49.00
CA THR A 76 -16.71 -22.01 48.76
C THR A 76 -15.62 -22.80 49.46
N THR A 77 -15.91 -24.00 49.90
CA THR A 77 -14.93 -24.90 50.57
C THR A 77 -14.00 -25.64 49.62
N ASN A 78 -14.35 -25.67 48.34
CA ASN A 78 -13.61 -26.34 47.27
C ASN A 78 -12.89 -25.37 46.31
N SER A 79 -12.80 -24.07 46.70
CA SER A 79 -12.20 -23.00 45.90
C SER A 79 -12.81 -22.79 44.51
N SER A 80 -14.07 -23.25 44.28
CA SER A 80 -14.79 -22.91 43.05
C SER A 80 -15.21 -21.45 43.09
N ALA A 81 -15.16 -20.77 41.93
CA ALA A 81 -15.56 -19.39 41.78
C ALA A 81 -16.26 -19.19 40.43
N VAL A 82 -17.10 -18.21 40.34
CA VAL A 82 -17.72 -17.72 39.08
C VAL A 82 -17.28 -16.29 38.86
N GLN A 83 -16.82 -15.99 37.65
CA GLN A 83 -16.57 -14.64 37.18
C GLN A 83 -17.77 -14.21 36.33
N PHE A 84 -18.39 -13.11 36.69
CA PHE A 84 -19.47 -12.52 35.93
C PHE A 84 -18.90 -11.45 35.01
N ASP A 85 -19.22 -11.55 33.73
CA ASP A 85 -18.83 -10.65 32.69
C ASP A 85 -19.99 -10.47 31.72
N ARG A 86 -20.42 -9.25 31.48
CA ARG A 86 -21.53 -8.89 30.59
C ARG A 86 -21.11 -7.94 29.49
N THR A 87 -19.83 -7.57 29.47
CA THR A 87 -19.28 -6.66 28.48
C THR A 87 -18.90 -7.46 27.24
N SER A 88 -19.37 -7.01 26.09
CA SER A 88 -18.98 -7.62 24.81
C SER A 88 -17.70 -6.96 24.30
N PRO A 89 -16.82 -7.69 23.60
CA PRO A 89 -15.64 -7.12 22.97
C PRO A 89 -15.98 -5.95 22.06
N THR A 90 -15.13 -4.92 22.06
CA THR A 90 -15.18 -3.78 21.14
C THR A 90 -14.09 -3.94 20.09
N LEU A 91 -14.47 -3.87 18.80
CA LEU A 91 -13.56 -4.05 17.68
C LEU A 91 -13.38 -2.75 16.91
N ASN A 92 -12.15 -2.50 16.43
CA ASN A 92 -11.86 -1.40 15.50
C ASN A 92 -10.90 -1.86 14.41
N GLU A 93 -11.14 -1.42 13.17
CA GLU A 93 -10.20 -1.61 12.07
C GLU A 93 -8.92 -0.78 12.33
N ILE A 94 -7.75 -1.40 12.11
CA ILE A 94 -6.43 -0.77 12.28
C ILE A 94 -5.72 -0.64 10.94
N THR A 95 -5.66 -1.72 10.16
CA THR A 95 -5.04 -1.72 8.83
C THR A 95 -5.96 -2.46 7.87
N PRO A 96 -6.63 -1.73 6.96
CA PRO A 96 -7.47 -2.34 5.94
C PRO A 96 -6.63 -3.14 4.94
N VAL A 97 -7.29 -3.97 4.15
CA VAL A 97 -6.69 -4.64 2.99
C VAL A 97 -6.34 -3.57 1.94
N SER A 98 -5.14 -3.65 1.37
CA SER A 98 -4.77 -2.79 0.24
C SER A 98 -5.70 -3.02 -0.94
N THR A 99 -6.17 -1.96 -1.59
CA THR A 99 -7.13 -2.08 -2.70
C THR A 99 -6.79 -1.12 -3.85
N PRO A 100 -6.77 -1.59 -5.11
CA PRO A 100 -6.84 -2.99 -5.53
C PRO A 100 -5.56 -3.77 -5.20
N THR A 101 -5.66 -5.08 -5.06
CA THR A 101 -4.50 -5.96 -4.81
C THR A 101 -4.58 -7.23 -5.65
N SER A 102 -3.41 -7.75 -6.06
CA SER A 102 -3.30 -9.09 -6.67
C SER A 102 -3.09 -10.21 -5.63
N ASP A 103 -2.90 -9.85 -4.35
CA ASP A 103 -2.77 -10.82 -3.26
C ASP A 103 -4.14 -11.30 -2.82
N ASN A 104 -4.51 -12.52 -3.21
CA ASN A 104 -5.79 -13.13 -2.87
C ASN A 104 -5.83 -13.74 -1.45
N GLU A 105 -4.75 -13.67 -0.71
CA GLU A 105 -4.64 -14.09 0.69
C GLU A 105 -4.16 -12.92 1.58
N SER A 106 -4.71 -11.76 1.36
CA SER A 106 -4.29 -10.48 1.96
C SER A 106 -4.35 -10.48 3.49
N TYR A 107 -3.48 -9.67 4.10
CA TYR A 107 -3.48 -9.41 5.53
C TYR A 107 -4.47 -8.29 5.88
N TYR A 108 -5.07 -8.44 7.05
CA TYR A 108 -5.97 -7.47 7.67
C TYR A 108 -5.66 -7.35 9.16
N THR A 109 -5.71 -6.14 9.71
CA THR A 109 -5.46 -5.92 11.15
C THR A 109 -6.61 -5.17 11.80
N PHE A 110 -7.12 -5.71 12.90
CA PHE A 110 -8.11 -5.09 13.78
C PHE A 110 -7.66 -5.14 15.22
N SER A 111 -8.20 -4.27 16.07
CA SER A 111 -8.03 -4.34 17.52
C SER A 111 -9.27 -4.93 18.17
N SER A 112 -9.05 -5.64 19.28
CA SER A 112 -10.08 -6.03 20.24
C SER A 112 -9.64 -5.58 21.63
N ASP A 113 -10.54 -5.13 22.47
CA ASP A 113 -10.25 -4.81 23.89
C ASP A 113 -10.29 -6.06 24.77
N GLU A 114 -10.83 -7.18 24.25
CA GLU A 114 -10.89 -8.46 24.95
C GLU A 114 -10.40 -9.61 24.06
N ALA A 115 -9.87 -10.65 24.73
CA ALA A 115 -9.51 -11.90 24.08
C ALA A 115 -10.76 -12.78 23.85
N GLY A 116 -10.76 -13.54 22.75
CA GLY A 116 -11.91 -14.39 22.45
C GLY A 116 -11.75 -15.22 21.18
N THR A 117 -12.85 -15.74 20.70
CA THR A 117 -12.94 -16.52 19.46
C THR A 117 -13.43 -15.63 18.33
N ILE A 118 -12.68 -15.61 17.21
CA ILE A 118 -13.04 -14.86 16.01
C ILE A 118 -14.00 -15.68 15.16
N ALA A 119 -15.07 -15.03 14.68
CA ALA A 119 -15.91 -15.56 13.61
C ALA A 119 -15.95 -14.57 12.44
N TYR A 120 -15.98 -15.11 11.23
CA TYR A 120 -15.99 -14.38 9.97
C TYR A 120 -17.33 -14.45 9.29
N GLY A 121 -17.76 -13.37 8.66
CA GLY A 121 -18.98 -13.28 7.90
C GLY A 121 -18.78 -12.81 6.47
N GLY A 122 -19.82 -12.95 5.64
CA GLY A 122 -19.75 -12.62 4.23
C GLY A 122 -18.86 -13.57 3.43
N ASN A 123 -18.08 -13.04 2.51
CA ASN A 123 -17.20 -13.83 1.64
C ASN A 123 -15.79 -14.02 2.23
N CYS A 124 -15.55 -13.56 3.45
CA CYS A 124 -14.26 -13.63 4.12
C CYS A 124 -14.17 -14.83 5.06
N SER A 125 -12.99 -15.42 5.12
CA SER A 125 -12.64 -16.47 6.09
C SER A 125 -11.15 -16.43 6.38
N SER A 126 -10.75 -17.00 7.51
CA SER A 126 -9.33 -17.17 7.89
C SER A 126 -9.17 -18.39 8.78
N LEU A 127 -7.97 -18.95 8.80
CA LEU A 127 -7.60 -20.01 9.74
C LEU A 127 -7.31 -19.46 11.15
N THR A 128 -7.14 -18.16 11.32
CA THR A 128 -6.96 -17.52 12.63
C THR A 128 -8.30 -17.40 13.33
N THR A 129 -8.48 -18.13 14.43
CA THR A 129 -9.76 -18.18 15.18
C THR A 129 -9.66 -17.61 16.59
N ALA A 130 -8.50 -17.15 17.02
CA ALA A 130 -8.29 -16.59 18.36
C ALA A 130 -7.91 -15.10 18.27
N ALA A 131 -8.62 -14.27 19.02
CA ALA A 131 -8.31 -12.87 19.25
C ALA A 131 -7.60 -12.66 20.59
N THR A 132 -6.67 -11.72 20.63
CA THR A 132 -6.05 -11.18 21.85
C THR A 132 -6.64 -9.80 22.18
N ALA A 133 -6.52 -9.38 23.45
CA ALA A 133 -6.96 -8.05 23.89
C ALA A 133 -5.98 -6.94 23.43
N THR A 134 -5.62 -6.92 22.14
CA THR A 134 -4.72 -5.99 21.48
C THR A 134 -5.00 -5.97 19.98
N ASN A 135 -4.03 -5.55 19.16
CA ASN A 135 -4.10 -5.68 17.71
C ASN A 135 -3.94 -7.14 17.28
N ASN A 136 -4.82 -7.55 16.36
CA ASN A 136 -4.87 -8.88 15.79
C ASN A 136 -4.66 -8.77 14.29
N THR A 137 -3.59 -9.35 13.77
CA THR A 137 -3.34 -9.45 12.33
C THR A 137 -3.73 -10.84 11.87
N ILE A 138 -4.66 -10.89 10.93
CA ILE A 138 -5.14 -12.13 10.30
C ILE A 138 -4.71 -12.16 8.84
N ARG A 139 -4.66 -13.34 8.26
CA ARG A 139 -4.51 -13.56 6.83
C ARG A 139 -5.79 -14.22 6.34
N PHE A 140 -6.46 -13.61 5.36
CA PHE A 140 -7.63 -14.23 4.76
C PHE A 140 -7.25 -15.49 3.98
N ASN A 141 -8.14 -16.45 3.92
CA ASN A 141 -8.01 -17.59 3.00
C ASN A 141 -8.15 -17.07 1.57
N ALA A 142 -7.63 -17.84 0.61
CA ALA A 142 -7.67 -17.46 -0.80
C ALA A 142 -9.09 -17.10 -1.26
N MET A 143 -9.23 -15.89 -1.79
CA MET A 143 -10.48 -15.32 -2.29
C MET A 143 -10.46 -15.19 -3.81
N ALA A 144 -11.60 -15.19 -4.45
CA ALA A 144 -11.71 -14.99 -5.89
C ALA A 144 -11.48 -13.52 -6.27
N ASP A 145 -11.09 -13.28 -7.53
CA ASP A 145 -11.06 -11.93 -8.08
C ASP A 145 -12.45 -11.28 -8.03
N GLY A 146 -12.48 -10.01 -7.68
CA GLY A 146 -13.70 -9.22 -7.55
C GLY A 146 -13.68 -8.29 -6.34
N THR A 147 -14.77 -7.55 -6.16
CA THR A 147 -14.96 -6.67 -5.00
C THR A 147 -15.57 -7.47 -3.85
N HIS A 148 -14.98 -7.31 -2.67
CA HIS A 148 -15.42 -7.88 -1.41
C HIS A 148 -15.94 -6.73 -0.53
N ASP A 149 -17.27 -6.62 -0.46
CA ASP A 149 -18.01 -5.52 0.19
C ASP A 149 -18.92 -5.99 1.33
N ASN A 150 -18.79 -7.26 1.74
CA ASN A 150 -19.67 -7.88 2.74
C ASN A 150 -18.91 -8.63 3.84
N CYS A 151 -17.60 -8.40 3.94
CA CYS A 151 -16.76 -9.05 4.92
C CYS A 151 -16.99 -8.47 6.32
N THR A 152 -17.24 -9.34 7.30
CA THR A 152 -17.40 -8.92 8.70
C THR A 152 -16.60 -9.81 9.64
N ILE A 153 -16.26 -9.26 10.80
CA ILE A 153 -15.56 -9.97 11.88
C ILE A 153 -16.33 -9.76 13.17
N THR A 154 -16.53 -10.81 13.94
CA THR A 154 -17.00 -10.76 15.32
C THR A 154 -16.03 -11.48 16.23
N VAL A 155 -15.96 -11.05 17.50
CA VAL A 155 -15.23 -11.74 18.56
C VAL A 155 -16.19 -12.10 19.67
N THR A 156 -16.16 -13.35 20.10
CA THR A 156 -16.90 -13.84 21.26
C THR A 156 -15.91 -14.11 22.39
N ASP A 157 -16.09 -13.45 23.52
CA ASP A 157 -15.23 -13.58 24.70
C ASP A 157 -15.39 -14.94 25.42
N ASN A 158 -14.67 -15.11 26.52
CA ASN A 158 -14.71 -16.33 27.32
C ASN A 158 -16.02 -16.49 28.14
N ALA A 159 -16.77 -15.41 28.36
CA ALA A 159 -18.09 -15.43 28.99
C ALA A 159 -19.22 -15.65 27.96
N SER A 160 -18.85 -15.75 26.67
CA SER A 160 -19.77 -15.89 25.54
C SER A 160 -20.56 -14.62 25.21
N ASN A 161 -20.06 -13.42 25.55
CA ASN A 161 -20.56 -12.17 25.00
C ASN A 161 -19.94 -11.97 23.62
N THR A 162 -20.75 -11.61 22.63
CA THR A 162 -20.30 -11.42 21.25
C THR A 162 -20.30 -9.93 20.91
N SER A 163 -19.23 -9.45 20.27
CA SER A 163 -19.11 -8.09 19.76
C SER A 163 -20.19 -7.76 18.74
N ASN A 164 -20.43 -6.48 18.49
CA ASN A 164 -21.04 -6.06 17.24
C ASN A 164 -20.14 -6.49 16.07
N PRO A 165 -20.70 -6.81 14.89
CA PRO A 165 -19.90 -7.06 13.71
C PRO A 165 -19.04 -5.83 13.36
N LEU A 166 -17.76 -6.05 13.11
CA LEU A 166 -16.85 -5.07 12.51
C LEU A 166 -16.90 -5.29 11.00
N ASP A 167 -17.35 -4.29 10.26
CA ASP A 167 -17.27 -4.28 8.80
C ASP A 167 -15.81 -4.08 8.38
N VAL A 168 -15.31 -4.96 7.53
CA VAL A 168 -14.01 -4.80 6.88
C VAL A 168 -14.20 -3.82 5.72
N THR A 169 -13.35 -2.77 5.66
CA THR A 169 -13.39 -1.82 4.55
C THR A 169 -13.33 -2.54 3.21
N ASP A 170 -14.22 -2.16 2.28
CA ASP A 170 -14.34 -2.77 0.96
C ASP A 170 -13.00 -2.81 0.23
N PHE A 171 -12.69 -3.94 -0.39
CA PHE A 171 -11.46 -4.11 -1.16
C PHE A 171 -11.70 -4.94 -2.41
N THR A 172 -10.84 -4.76 -3.41
CA THR A 172 -10.91 -5.49 -4.68
C THR A 172 -9.66 -6.36 -4.85
N ILE A 173 -9.88 -7.65 -5.06
CA ILE A 173 -8.85 -8.60 -5.49
C ILE A 173 -8.92 -8.73 -7.00
N GLY A 174 -7.78 -8.69 -7.66
CA GLY A 174 -7.67 -8.85 -9.10
C GLY A 174 -6.37 -8.28 -9.63
N ALA A 175 -6.19 -8.52 -10.92
CA ALA A 175 -5.01 -8.10 -11.64
C ALA A 175 -4.83 -6.59 -11.62
N VAL A 176 -3.78 -6.11 -10.99
CA VAL A 176 -3.41 -4.70 -10.97
C VAL A 176 -2.60 -4.38 -12.21
N LYS A 177 -3.16 -3.55 -13.09
CA LYS A 177 -2.52 -3.12 -14.33
C LYS A 177 -1.45 -2.05 -14.03
N PRO A 178 -0.18 -2.21 -14.50
CA PRO A 178 0.79 -1.15 -14.39
C PRO A 178 0.34 0.11 -15.14
N ALA A 179 0.48 1.28 -14.52
CA ALA A 179 0.32 2.57 -15.18
C ALA A 179 1.70 3.14 -15.51
N LEU A 180 1.87 3.65 -16.74
CA LEU A 180 3.14 4.17 -17.23
C LEU A 180 3.01 5.65 -17.60
N VAL A 181 4.06 6.44 -17.28
CA VAL A 181 4.15 7.86 -17.64
C VAL A 181 5.56 8.18 -18.13
N GLN A 182 5.69 8.91 -19.23
CA GLN A 182 6.97 9.44 -19.68
C GLN A 182 7.50 10.48 -18.68
N VAL A 183 8.76 10.36 -18.28
CA VAL A 183 9.43 11.31 -17.36
C VAL A 183 10.42 12.17 -18.11
N THR A 184 11.41 11.56 -18.78
CA THR A 184 12.41 12.28 -19.58
C THR A 184 12.40 11.75 -21.01
N PRO A 185 11.99 12.59 -21.98
CA PRO A 185 12.01 12.22 -23.39
C PRO A 185 13.44 12.08 -23.92
N VAL A 186 13.58 11.41 -25.04
CA VAL A 186 14.84 11.41 -25.81
C VAL A 186 15.13 12.82 -26.30
N PRO A 187 16.35 13.38 -26.15
CA PRO A 187 16.75 14.63 -26.78
C PRO A 187 16.52 14.62 -28.29
N THR A 188 16.06 15.72 -28.86
CA THR A 188 15.77 15.75 -30.29
C THR A 188 16.13 17.11 -30.92
N PRO A 189 16.91 17.17 -32.01
CA PRO A 189 17.68 16.06 -32.58
C PRO A 189 18.81 15.58 -31.61
N SER A 190 19.20 14.32 -31.72
CA SER A 190 20.30 13.74 -30.95
C SER A 190 21.36 13.15 -31.88
N ASN A 191 22.63 13.38 -31.56
CA ASN A 191 23.77 12.73 -32.20
C ASN A 191 24.19 11.42 -31.47
N ASP A 192 23.47 11.06 -30.41
CA ASP A 192 23.65 9.79 -29.69
C ASP A 192 22.63 8.78 -30.20
N ASN A 193 23.10 7.80 -30.95
CA ASN A 193 22.25 6.74 -31.51
C ASN A 193 21.86 5.66 -30.46
N THR A 194 22.37 5.75 -29.24
CA THR A 194 22.03 4.91 -28.10
C THR A 194 21.37 5.71 -26.97
N SER A 195 20.55 6.69 -27.35
CA SER A 195 19.96 7.67 -26.44
C SER A 195 19.19 7.04 -25.29
N SER A 196 19.23 7.69 -24.12
CA SER A 196 18.49 7.27 -22.93
C SER A 196 17.07 7.83 -22.92
N TYR A 197 16.16 7.08 -22.30
CA TYR A 197 14.75 7.43 -22.10
C TYR A 197 14.32 7.05 -20.69
N THR A 198 13.58 7.94 -19.99
CA THR A 198 13.08 7.67 -18.64
C THR A 198 11.57 7.68 -18.60
N PHE A 199 10.99 6.64 -18.00
CA PHE A 199 9.56 6.52 -17.71
C PHE A 199 9.33 6.08 -16.25
N TYR A 200 8.19 6.43 -15.71
CA TYR A 200 7.69 5.95 -14.42
C TYR A 200 6.76 4.76 -14.63
N SER A 201 6.85 3.77 -13.75
CA SER A 201 5.90 2.65 -13.67
C SER A 201 5.36 2.53 -12.24
N THR A 202 4.06 2.29 -12.09
CA THR A 202 3.45 2.05 -10.77
C THR A 202 3.77 0.67 -10.21
N LEU A 203 4.15 -0.29 -11.06
CA LEU A 203 4.49 -1.66 -10.68
C LEU A 203 5.78 -2.11 -11.36
N SER A 204 6.51 -3.02 -10.71
CA SER A 204 7.62 -3.74 -11.35
C SER A 204 7.11 -4.73 -12.40
N GLY A 205 7.96 -5.10 -13.34
CA GLY A 205 7.57 -6.10 -14.34
C GLY A 205 8.54 -6.23 -15.53
N ALA A 206 8.16 -7.07 -16.48
CA ALA A 206 8.90 -7.24 -17.73
C ALA A 206 8.55 -6.13 -18.72
N ILE A 207 9.57 -5.47 -19.30
CA ILE A 207 9.40 -4.46 -20.35
C ILE A 207 9.33 -5.14 -21.70
N ALA A 208 8.34 -4.80 -22.51
CA ALA A 208 8.26 -5.13 -23.92
C ALA A 208 8.25 -3.87 -24.77
N TYR A 209 9.07 -3.84 -25.80
CA TYR A 209 9.23 -2.72 -26.73
C TYR A 209 8.43 -2.95 -27.99
N GLY A 210 7.97 -1.86 -28.61
CA GLY A 210 7.24 -1.88 -29.88
C GLY A 210 7.66 -0.77 -30.82
N GLY A 211 7.25 -0.92 -32.07
CA GLY A 211 7.67 -0.01 -33.14
C GLY A 211 9.11 -0.27 -33.56
N SER A 212 9.84 0.81 -33.85
CA SER A 212 11.23 0.73 -34.35
C SER A 212 12.28 0.80 -33.24
N CYS A 213 11.88 0.81 -31.96
CA CYS A 213 12.77 0.92 -30.81
C CYS A 213 12.90 -0.40 -30.06
N SER A 214 14.09 -0.67 -29.56
CA SER A 214 14.37 -1.80 -28.67
C SER A 214 15.44 -1.42 -27.64
N SER A 215 15.53 -2.20 -26.57
CA SER A 215 16.55 -2.05 -25.53
C SER A 215 16.84 -3.42 -24.89
N ASP A 216 18.03 -3.60 -24.36
CA ASP A 216 18.40 -4.78 -23.57
C ASP A 216 17.92 -4.66 -22.12
N ASN A 217 17.47 -3.48 -21.67
CA ASN A 217 16.79 -3.30 -20.40
C ASN A 217 15.37 -3.88 -20.50
N ASN A 218 15.16 -5.07 -19.93
CA ASN A 218 13.89 -5.81 -20.04
C ASN A 218 13.10 -5.90 -18.74
N THR A 219 13.51 -5.20 -17.69
CA THR A 219 12.83 -5.19 -16.39
C THR A 219 12.59 -3.76 -15.89
N ALA A 220 11.41 -3.51 -15.36
CA ALA A 220 11.01 -2.27 -14.70
C ALA A 220 10.87 -2.47 -13.20
N VAL A 221 11.17 -1.44 -12.43
CA VAL A 221 10.82 -1.30 -11.01
C VAL A 221 9.59 -0.41 -10.84
N ALA A 222 8.93 -0.51 -9.68
CA ALA A 222 7.82 0.39 -9.33
C ALA A 222 8.35 1.77 -8.93
N ASP A 223 8.90 2.51 -9.89
CA ASP A 223 9.48 3.85 -9.76
C ASP A 223 9.92 4.35 -11.15
N ASN A 224 10.79 5.35 -11.20
CA ASN A 224 11.45 5.83 -12.41
C ASN A 224 12.41 4.78 -12.96
N ASN A 225 12.27 4.49 -14.24
CA ASN A 225 13.08 3.54 -14.98
C ASN A 225 13.79 4.26 -16.12
N THR A 226 15.12 4.25 -16.13
CA THR A 226 15.92 4.76 -17.25
C THR A 226 16.42 3.60 -18.08
N ILE A 227 16.07 3.60 -19.35
CA ILE A 227 16.52 2.64 -20.36
C ILE A 227 17.44 3.32 -21.36
N THR A 228 18.26 2.53 -22.01
CA THR A 228 19.09 2.95 -23.16
C THR A 228 18.64 2.17 -24.37
N PHE A 229 18.26 2.87 -25.45
CA PHE A 229 17.88 2.21 -26.68
C PHE A 229 19.09 1.53 -27.32
N ASN A 230 18.87 0.39 -27.98
CA ASN A 230 19.83 -0.21 -28.85
C ASN A 230 20.08 0.74 -30.03
N ALA A 231 21.26 0.64 -30.64
CA ALA A 231 21.70 1.58 -31.68
C ALA A 231 20.64 1.78 -32.77
N LEU A 232 20.24 3.02 -32.98
CA LEU A 232 19.27 3.49 -33.93
C LEU A 232 19.99 4.14 -35.13
N ALA A 233 19.47 3.92 -36.33
CA ALA A 233 19.98 4.61 -37.52
C ALA A 233 19.46 6.08 -37.56
N ASP A 234 20.12 6.92 -38.35
CA ASP A 234 19.67 8.28 -38.59
C ASP A 234 18.26 8.27 -39.20
N ASN A 235 17.30 8.76 -38.44
CA ASN A 235 15.90 8.84 -38.84
C ASN A 235 15.09 9.58 -37.77
N THR A 236 13.81 9.89 -38.09
CA THR A 236 12.81 10.34 -37.13
C THR A 236 11.97 9.15 -36.67
N TYR A 237 11.91 8.95 -35.36
CA TYR A 237 11.21 7.87 -34.69
C TYR A 237 9.92 8.41 -34.05
N SER A 238 8.76 8.00 -34.54
CA SER A 238 7.43 8.42 -34.04
C SER A 238 6.54 7.25 -33.63
N ASN A 239 7.03 6.02 -33.75
CA ASN A 239 6.26 4.80 -33.51
C ASN A 239 6.78 3.96 -32.33
N CYS A 240 7.75 4.47 -31.59
CA CYS A 240 8.32 3.74 -30.46
C CYS A 240 7.34 3.67 -29.32
N THR A 241 7.13 2.48 -28.78
CA THR A 241 6.26 2.21 -27.65
C THR A 241 6.94 1.27 -26.66
N LEU A 242 6.51 1.29 -25.44
CA LEU A 242 6.85 0.28 -24.44
C LEU A 242 5.64 -0.05 -23.57
N ARG A 243 5.62 -1.24 -23.01
CA ARG A 243 4.67 -1.69 -22.00
C ARG A 243 5.36 -2.50 -20.93
N VAL A 244 4.79 -2.51 -19.72
CA VAL A 244 5.26 -3.32 -18.59
C VAL A 244 4.22 -4.37 -18.28
N THR A 245 4.65 -5.63 -18.17
CA THR A 245 3.79 -6.75 -17.73
C THR A 245 4.14 -7.09 -16.29
N SER A 246 3.18 -7.03 -15.37
CA SER A 246 3.38 -7.38 -13.96
C SER A 246 3.82 -8.84 -13.80
N PRO A 247 4.74 -9.15 -12.87
CA PRO A 247 5.19 -10.52 -12.60
C PRO A 247 4.21 -11.31 -11.74
N ASP A 248 3.11 -10.69 -11.28
CA ASP A 248 2.07 -11.38 -10.54
C ASP A 248 1.41 -12.47 -11.37
N SER A 249 0.69 -13.37 -10.71
CA SER A 249 0.06 -14.54 -11.35
C SER A 249 -0.92 -14.19 -12.48
N SER A 250 -1.33 -12.92 -12.59
CA SER A 250 -2.27 -12.45 -13.61
C SER A 250 -1.60 -12.10 -14.95
N GLY A 251 -0.30 -11.78 -14.96
CA GLY A 251 0.43 -11.42 -16.18
C GLY A 251 -0.16 -10.22 -16.95
N VAL A 252 -0.86 -9.31 -16.24
CA VAL A 252 -1.52 -8.18 -16.88
C VAL A 252 -0.51 -7.13 -17.33
N ALA A 253 -0.60 -6.72 -18.59
CA ALA A 253 0.25 -5.71 -19.17
C ALA A 253 -0.39 -4.31 -19.07
N SER A 254 0.46 -3.28 -18.92
CA SER A 254 0.06 -1.87 -19.08
C SER A 254 -0.49 -1.60 -20.47
N ASP A 255 -1.15 -0.46 -20.65
CA ASP A 255 -1.30 0.14 -21.97
C ASP A 255 0.08 0.47 -22.54
N ASN A 256 0.15 0.59 -23.87
CA ASN A 256 1.38 1.03 -24.52
C ASN A 256 1.66 2.50 -24.15
N LEU A 257 2.82 2.77 -23.58
CA LEU A 257 3.34 4.12 -23.46
C LEU A 257 4.04 4.48 -24.77
N THR A 258 3.53 5.52 -25.45
CA THR A 258 4.17 6.07 -26.66
C THR A 258 5.33 6.98 -26.22
N VAL A 259 6.52 6.70 -26.76
CA VAL A 259 7.69 7.59 -26.62
C VAL A 259 7.48 8.81 -27.52
N SER A 260 7.70 10.01 -26.96
CA SER A 260 7.64 11.25 -27.75
C SER A 260 8.55 11.17 -28.96
N SER A 261 8.09 11.63 -30.12
CA SER A 261 8.87 11.58 -31.37
C SER A 261 10.23 12.26 -31.20
N PHE A 262 11.26 11.65 -31.72
CA PHE A 262 12.63 12.15 -31.70
C PHE A 262 13.37 11.83 -32.98
N THR A 263 14.43 12.59 -33.27
CA THR A 263 15.28 12.42 -34.46
C THR A 263 16.69 12.05 -34.02
N ILE A 264 17.23 11.00 -34.58
CA ILE A 264 18.65 10.66 -34.52
C ILE A 264 19.31 11.17 -35.79
N ASP A 265 20.37 11.96 -35.62
CA ASP A 265 21.21 12.51 -36.69
C ASP A 265 22.68 12.50 -36.23
N THR A 266 23.41 11.47 -36.63
CA THR A 266 24.83 11.29 -36.30
C THR A 266 25.75 11.89 -37.36
N ASN A 267 25.19 12.45 -38.44
CA ASN A 267 25.97 12.99 -39.53
C ASN A 267 26.55 14.37 -39.16
N ALA A 268 27.85 14.51 -39.33
CA ALA A 268 28.46 15.81 -39.22
C ALA A 268 28.08 16.69 -40.43
N PRO A 269 27.75 17.98 -40.20
CA PRO A 269 27.43 18.88 -41.30
C PRO A 269 28.63 19.12 -42.19
N THR A 270 28.40 19.35 -43.49
CA THR A 270 29.42 19.73 -44.47
C THR A 270 29.17 21.15 -44.92
N LEU A 271 30.24 21.80 -45.35
CA LEU A 271 30.20 23.15 -45.97
C LEU A 271 30.18 23.00 -47.49
N ASP A 272 29.15 23.56 -48.12
CA ASP A 272 29.03 23.54 -49.58
C ASP A 272 29.88 24.60 -50.24
N ASN A 273 30.00 25.77 -49.60
CA ASN A 273 30.81 26.85 -50.10
C ASN A 273 31.45 27.64 -48.97
N VAL A 274 32.73 27.93 -49.14
CA VAL A 274 33.49 28.88 -48.29
C VAL A 274 34.26 29.81 -49.21
N SER A 275 33.97 31.09 -49.13
CA SER A 275 34.64 32.10 -49.94
C SER A 275 35.10 33.29 -49.09
N ILE A 276 36.24 33.88 -49.44
CA ILE A 276 36.80 35.03 -48.75
C ILE A 276 37.01 36.17 -49.73
N ALA A 277 36.70 37.39 -49.29
CA ALA A 277 36.89 38.59 -50.09
C ALA A 277 37.33 39.74 -49.17
N SER A 278 38.07 40.67 -49.75
CA SER A 278 38.45 41.95 -49.11
C SER A 278 37.63 43.11 -49.70
N SER A 279 37.39 44.12 -48.89
CA SER A 279 36.85 45.43 -49.34
C SER A 279 37.86 46.26 -50.14
N ASN A 280 39.10 45.76 -50.35
CA ASN A 280 40.10 46.39 -51.18
C ASN A 280 39.62 46.46 -52.64
N THR A 281 40.10 47.43 -53.42
CA THR A 281 39.84 47.54 -54.88
C THR A 281 40.24 46.29 -55.65
N VAL A 282 41.25 45.58 -55.18
CA VAL A 282 41.60 44.22 -55.62
C VAL A 282 41.18 43.24 -54.49
N SER A 283 40.06 42.58 -54.68
CA SER A 283 39.41 41.76 -53.63
C SER A 283 40.23 40.60 -53.06
N THR A 284 41.37 40.27 -53.71
CA THR A 284 42.32 39.25 -53.27
C THR A 284 43.47 39.84 -52.43
N LEU A 285 43.57 41.18 -52.29
CA LEU A 285 44.53 41.86 -51.46
C LEU A 285 43.86 42.55 -50.27
N ALA A 286 44.60 42.74 -49.20
CA ALA A 286 44.16 43.46 -48.02
C ALA A 286 45.28 44.27 -47.40
N LYS A 287 44.92 45.46 -46.89
CA LYS A 287 45.77 46.34 -46.09
C LYS A 287 45.06 46.72 -44.81
N THR A 288 45.79 47.32 -43.87
CA THR A 288 45.21 47.90 -42.66
C THR A 288 43.99 48.78 -42.99
N GLY A 289 42.86 48.56 -42.28
CA GLY A 289 41.60 49.20 -42.47
C GLY A 289 40.63 48.51 -43.45
N ASP A 290 41.10 47.58 -44.27
CA ASP A 290 40.22 46.81 -45.15
C ASP A 290 39.41 45.79 -44.35
N ARG A 291 38.12 45.61 -44.73
CA ARG A 291 37.26 44.59 -44.15
C ARG A 291 37.34 43.32 -44.93
N ILE A 292 37.70 42.23 -44.23
CA ILE A 292 37.66 40.90 -44.80
C ILE A 292 36.31 40.29 -44.48
N THR A 293 35.70 39.66 -45.47
CA THR A 293 34.42 38.93 -45.33
C THR A 293 34.68 37.50 -45.75
N LEU A 294 34.36 36.55 -44.86
CA LEU A 294 34.26 35.13 -45.12
C LEU A 294 32.76 34.79 -45.27
N SER A 295 32.37 34.26 -46.41
CA SER A 295 31.01 33.76 -46.66
C SER A 295 31.02 32.25 -46.60
N ILE A 296 30.08 31.69 -45.84
CA ILE A 296 29.99 30.26 -45.58
C ILE A 296 28.56 29.82 -45.93
N THR A 297 28.43 28.73 -46.68
CA THR A 297 27.14 28.03 -46.89
C THR A 297 27.32 26.58 -46.51
N SER A 298 26.42 26.08 -45.66
CA SER A 298 26.41 24.68 -45.21
C SER A 298 25.34 23.89 -45.98
N ALA A 299 25.54 22.58 -46.12
CA ALA A 299 24.60 21.69 -46.74
C ALA A 299 23.27 21.53 -45.94
N GLY A 300 23.31 21.81 -44.64
CA GLY A 300 22.15 21.81 -43.74
C GLY A 300 22.31 22.86 -42.66
N ALA A 301 21.27 23.03 -41.84
CA ALA A 301 21.30 23.97 -40.74
C ALA A 301 22.40 23.64 -39.72
N ILE A 302 23.23 24.61 -39.38
CA ILE A 302 24.27 24.50 -38.36
C ILE A 302 24.10 25.58 -37.28
N GLN A 303 24.71 25.34 -36.12
CA GLN A 303 24.83 26.37 -35.11
C GLN A 303 25.78 27.47 -35.60
N THR A 304 25.71 28.66 -34.95
CA THR A 304 26.63 29.77 -35.27
C THR A 304 28.07 29.29 -35.30
N PRO A 305 28.76 29.34 -36.45
CA PRO A 305 30.14 28.88 -36.56
C PRO A 305 31.08 29.81 -35.82
N ILE A 306 32.14 29.26 -35.26
CA ILE A 306 33.27 30.04 -34.73
C ILE A 306 34.25 30.27 -35.89
N VAL A 307 34.53 31.51 -36.19
CA VAL A 307 35.39 31.90 -37.33
C VAL A 307 36.53 32.80 -36.85
N SER A 308 37.72 32.47 -37.26
CA SER A 308 38.89 33.36 -37.10
C SER A 308 39.41 33.83 -38.43
N ILE A 309 39.76 35.12 -38.55
CA ILE A 309 40.37 35.73 -39.71
C ILE A 309 41.66 36.43 -39.26
N ALA A 310 42.77 36.09 -39.89
CA ALA A 310 44.11 36.56 -39.50
C ALA A 310 44.44 36.25 -38.02
N GLY A 311 43.99 35.11 -37.49
CA GLY A 311 44.23 34.69 -36.10
C GLY A 311 43.40 35.44 -35.06
N GLN A 312 42.40 36.22 -35.47
CA GLN A 312 41.51 37.00 -34.60
C GLN A 312 40.06 36.55 -34.80
N ASP A 313 39.26 36.59 -33.72
CA ASP A 313 37.84 36.26 -33.78
C ASP A 313 37.10 37.25 -34.71
N ALA A 314 36.34 36.72 -35.66
CA ALA A 314 35.52 37.48 -36.58
C ALA A 314 34.08 37.62 -36.08
N ALA A 315 33.44 38.75 -36.36
CA ALA A 315 32.02 38.94 -36.09
C ALA A 315 31.22 38.13 -37.10
N VAL A 316 30.44 37.12 -36.58
CA VAL A 316 29.64 36.21 -37.40
C VAL A 316 28.18 36.64 -37.39
N THR A 317 27.55 36.65 -38.54
CA THR A 317 26.13 36.95 -38.75
C THR A 317 25.51 35.92 -39.72
N GLY A 318 24.26 35.52 -39.49
CA GLY A 318 23.49 34.62 -40.32
C GLY A 318 22.00 34.71 -39.92
N SER A 319 21.09 34.39 -40.81
CA SER A 319 19.65 34.50 -40.56
C SER A 319 18.84 33.22 -40.78
N ASP A 320 19.45 32.22 -41.42
CA ASP A 320 18.76 31.00 -41.88
C ASP A 320 19.44 29.70 -41.37
N ASN A 321 20.44 29.82 -40.48
CA ASN A 321 21.27 28.72 -40.00
C ASN A 321 22.01 27.91 -41.10
N ILE A 322 21.98 28.37 -42.34
CA ILE A 322 22.62 27.74 -43.50
C ILE A 322 23.69 28.70 -44.07
N THR A 323 23.33 30.00 -44.18
CA THR A 323 24.20 31.01 -44.81
C THR A 323 24.78 31.93 -43.73
N TRP A 324 26.09 32.01 -43.65
CA TRP A 324 26.81 32.77 -42.63
C TRP A 324 27.82 33.72 -43.26
N SER A 325 27.97 34.88 -42.66
CA SER A 325 28.99 35.87 -43.00
C SER A 325 29.81 36.20 -41.77
N ALA A 326 31.09 36.03 -41.87
CA ALA A 326 32.03 36.45 -40.82
C ALA A 326 32.90 37.61 -41.28
N THR A 327 33.03 38.66 -40.49
CA THR A 327 33.76 39.85 -40.88
C THR A 327 34.80 40.25 -39.86
N TYR A 328 35.94 40.69 -40.37
CA TYR A 328 37.05 41.23 -39.56
C TYR A 328 37.70 42.44 -40.27
N THR A 329 37.99 43.50 -39.55
CA THR A 329 38.72 44.64 -40.11
C THR A 329 40.22 44.47 -39.80
N MET A 330 41.06 44.50 -40.83
CA MET A 330 42.51 44.31 -40.71
C MET A 330 43.10 45.44 -39.87
N LYS A 331 43.92 45.05 -38.92
CA LYS A 331 44.68 45.92 -38.01
C LYS A 331 46.17 45.78 -38.27
N ASP A 332 46.94 46.77 -37.80
CA ASP A 332 48.39 46.71 -37.85
C ASP A 332 48.98 45.55 -37.08
#